data_3ecf7c2ccf16db6b8815ed7741dbd167
#
_entry.id   3ecf7c2ccf16db6b8815ed7741dbd167
#
_cell.length_a   1.000
_cell.length_b   1.000
_cell.length_c   1.000
_cell.angle_alpha   90.00
_cell.angle_beta   90.00
_cell.angle_gamma   90.00
#
_symmetry.space_group_name_H-M   'P 1'
#
loop_
_entity.id
_entity.type
_entity.pdbx_description
1 polymer ?
#
loop_
_entity_poly.entity_id
_entity_poly.type
_entity_poly.pdbx_seq_one_letter_code
_entity_poly.pdbx_strand_id
1 'polypeptide(L)'
;FSSKQVSEASFQAINYAKNNNVLVGFDIDYRPNLWSLGGHGDGESRFEESKVVTSHVQKIISHCDLIVGTEEEWHIAGGTQDTLKALRICRELTQAIIVCKRGAMGCTVFPNAIISWDSGISVKVNKIEIFNVLGAGDGFMAGFLYGWLNDQSLELCAKYANACGALAVSRHGCAPAYPSKIELHHYLKNGSQHFSLRQDTYLEQLHWSTNRRKSFDNLFTLAIDHRVQFKKLAEENEKQKEDIAVFKSMALEACLEAQKTEQENVGILLDEEYAESSLHAASDHDIWIG
;
A
#
# COMPACT_ATOMS: atom_id res chain seq x y z
N PHE A 1 2.78 -2.16 -14.07
CA PHE A 1 2.62 -2.49 -15.52
C PHE A 1 2.34 -1.25 -16.38
N SER A 2 2.55 -0.05 -15.83
CA SER A 2 2.29 1.24 -16.47
C SER A 2 3.25 1.58 -17.63
N SER A 3 4.37 0.89 -17.75
CA SER A 3 5.31 1.01 -18.86
C SER A 3 5.82 -0.36 -19.32
N LYS A 4 6.42 -0.40 -20.53
CA LYS A 4 7.01 -1.63 -21.07
C LYS A 4 8.12 -2.16 -20.16
N GLN A 5 8.98 -1.30 -19.65
CA GLN A 5 10.09 -1.67 -18.78
C GLN A 5 9.60 -2.26 -17.45
N VAL A 6 8.60 -1.62 -16.81
CA VAL A 6 7.98 -2.12 -15.58
C VAL A 6 7.32 -3.48 -15.82
N SER A 7 6.62 -3.65 -16.94
CA SER A 7 6.00 -4.92 -17.30
C SER A 7 7.04 -6.03 -17.49
N GLU A 8 8.11 -5.78 -18.23
CA GLU A 8 9.20 -6.73 -18.46
C GLU A 8 9.89 -7.12 -17.14
N ALA A 9 10.22 -6.14 -16.29
CA ALA A 9 10.81 -6.38 -14.97
C ALA A 9 9.89 -7.23 -14.07
N SER A 10 8.58 -6.94 -14.06
CA SER A 10 7.60 -7.70 -13.26
C SER A 10 7.50 -9.16 -13.72
N PHE A 11 7.47 -9.42 -15.04
CA PHE A 11 7.48 -10.80 -15.54
C PHE A 11 8.80 -11.53 -15.25
N GLN A 12 9.92 -10.83 -15.29
CA GLN A 12 11.20 -11.41 -14.86
C GLN A 12 11.18 -11.77 -13.36
N ALA A 13 10.67 -10.89 -12.50
CA ALA A 13 10.53 -11.16 -11.08
C ALA A 13 9.61 -12.37 -10.82
N ILE A 14 8.47 -12.46 -11.50
CA ILE A 14 7.57 -13.63 -11.44
C ILE A 14 8.31 -14.92 -11.84
N ASN A 15 9.07 -14.89 -12.94
CA ASN A 15 9.84 -16.05 -13.40
C ASN A 15 10.91 -16.47 -12.37
N TYR A 16 11.63 -15.51 -11.76
CA TYR A 16 12.58 -15.82 -10.69
C TYR A 16 11.89 -16.41 -9.46
N ALA A 17 10.74 -15.87 -9.06
CA ALA A 17 9.96 -16.40 -7.95
C ALA A 17 9.55 -17.86 -8.21
N LYS A 18 8.98 -18.15 -9.37
CA LYS A 18 8.54 -19.51 -9.74
C LYS A 18 9.72 -20.49 -9.82
N ASN A 19 10.85 -20.08 -10.39
CA ASN A 19 12.05 -20.93 -10.49
C ASN A 19 12.66 -21.25 -9.11
N ASN A 20 12.37 -20.45 -8.09
CA ASN A 20 12.86 -20.62 -6.73
C ASN A 20 11.77 -21.06 -5.73
N ASN A 21 10.60 -21.52 -6.20
CA ASN A 21 9.46 -21.92 -5.38
C ASN A 21 9.00 -20.83 -4.39
N VAL A 22 9.08 -19.56 -4.79
CA VAL A 22 8.57 -18.42 -4.04
C VAL A 22 7.14 -18.13 -4.47
N LEU A 23 6.26 -17.93 -3.49
CA LEU A 23 4.86 -17.60 -3.73
C LEU A 23 4.71 -16.21 -4.35
N VAL A 24 3.77 -16.07 -5.27
CA VAL A 24 3.46 -14.82 -5.97
C VAL A 24 2.07 -14.35 -5.56
N GLY A 25 2.03 -13.24 -4.80
CA GLY A 25 0.80 -12.50 -4.49
C GLY A 25 0.61 -11.33 -5.46
N PHE A 26 -0.62 -11.11 -5.91
CA PHE A 26 -0.98 -10.02 -6.82
C PHE A 26 -2.20 -9.27 -6.29
N ASP A 27 -2.06 -7.98 -5.97
CA ASP A 27 -3.17 -7.04 -5.83
C ASP A 27 -3.39 -6.38 -7.19
N ILE A 28 -4.59 -6.45 -7.73
CA ILE A 28 -4.88 -5.95 -9.09
C ILE A 28 -4.65 -4.44 -9.16
N ASP A 29 -5.07 -3.69 -8.14
CA ASP A 29 -4.89 -2.24 -7.97
C ASP A 29 -4.93 -1.45 -9.30
N TYR A 30 -6.02 -1.61 -10.03
CA TYR A 30 -6.18 -1.01 -11.35
C TYR A 30 -6.30 0.51 -11.28
N ARG A 31 -5.46 1.20 -12.05
CA ARG A 31 -5.43 2.66 -12.17
C ARG A 31 -5.55 3.07 -13.63
N PRO A 32 -6.73 3.51 -14.13
CA PRO A 32 -6.95 3.86 -15.55
C PRO A 32 -5.92 4.86 -16.07
N ASN A 33 -5.55 5.86 -15.27
CA ASN A 33 -4.60 6.90 -15.65
C ASN A 33 -3.21 6.35 -16.02
N LEU A 34 -2.77 5.24 -15.42
CA LEU A 34 -1.50 4.59 -15.75
C LEU A 34 -1.53 3.88 -17.11
N TRP A 35 -2.72 3.67 -17.64
CA TRP A 35 -2.95 3.05 -18.96
C TRP A 35 -3.36 4.06 -20.02
N SER A 36 -3.27 5.37 -19.72
CA SER A 36 -3.72 6.46 -20.59
C SER A 36 -5.22 6.38 -20.97
N LEU A 37 -6.03 5.82 -20.09
CA LEU A 37 -7.48 5.64 -20.29
C LEU A 37 -8.32 6.68 -19.55
N GLY A 38 -7.76 7.52 -18.68
CA GLY A 38 -8.47 8.53 -17.92
C GLY A 38 -8.28 9.95 -18.48
N GLY A 39 -9.33 10.76 -18.50
CA GLY A 39 -9.26 12.21 -18.79
C GLY A 39 -8.71 12.99 -17.57
N HIS A 40 -7.95 14.06 -17.82
CA HIS A 40 -7.58 15.00 -16.77
C HIS A 40 -8.84 15.79 -16.34
N GLY A 41 -9.41 15.45 -15.19
CA GLY A 41 -10.51 16.24 -14.60
C GLY A 41 -11.76 15.48 -14.18
N ASP A 42 -12.00 14.30 -14.69
CA ASP A 42 -13.09 13.45 -14.20
C ASP A 42 -12.57 12.67 -13.00
N GLY A 43 -13.10 12.96 -11.83
CA GLY A 43 -12.72 12.30 -10.59
C GLY A 43 -12.49 10.80 -10.74
N GLU A 44 -12.06 10.10 -9.74
CA GLU A 44 -11.61 8.69 -9.78
C GLU A 44 -12.65 7.71 -10.36
N SER A 45 -12.99 7.81 -11.65
CA SER A 45 -13.65 6.73 -12.37
C SER A 45 -12.68 5.57 -12.45
N ARG A 46 -12.83 4.60 -11.55
CA ARG A 46 -11.94 3.43 -11.44
C ARG A 46 -12.30 2.33 -12.43
N PHE A 47 -13.36 2.50 -13.21
CA PHE A 47 -13.79 1.52 -14.19
C PHE A 47 -13.74 2.11 -15.59
N GLU A 48 -12.68 1.77 -16.34
CA GLU A 48 -12.64 1.93 -17.80
C GLU A 48 -12.33 0.59 -18.45
N GLU A 49 -13.28 0.06 -19.19
CA GLU A 49 -13.14 -1.22 -19.87
C GLU A 49 -12.09 -1.14 -20.98
N SER A 50 -11.09 -2.02 -20.92
CA SER A 50 -10.03 -2.10 -21.90
C SER A 50 -9.60 -3.54 -22.13
N LYS A 51 -9.82 -4.05 -23.35
CA LYS A 51 -9.36 -5.39 -23.75
C LYS A 51 -7.86 -5.57 -23.62
N VAL A 52 -7.08 -4.50 -23.80
CA VAL A 52 -5.62 -4.53 -23.64
C VAL A 52 -5.27 -4.76 -22.17
N VAL A 53 -5.89 -4.03 -21.24
CA VAL A 53 -5.67 -4.20 -19.80
C VAL A 53 -6.14 -5.58 -19.36
N THR A 54 -7.35 -6.00 -19.74
CA THR A 54 -7.87 -7.33 -19.43
C THR A 54 -6.89 -8.44 -19.85
N SER A 55 -6.43 -8.41 -21.09
CA SER A 55 -5.47 -9.41 -21.60
C SER A 55 -4.15 -9.39 -20.85
N HIS A 56 -3.71 -8.21 -20.41
CA HIS A 56 -2.47 -8.07 -19.67
C HIS A 56 -2.59 -8.60 -18.24
N VAL A 57 -3.67 -8.26 -17.52
CA VAL A 57 -3.97 -8.76 -16.18
C VAL A 57 -4.14 -10.28 -16.20
N GLN A 58 -4.84 -10.84 -17.18
CA GLN A 58 -5.03 -12.28 -17.33
C GLN A 58 -3.71 -13.05 -17.49
N LYS A 59 -2.72 -12.47 -18.18
CA LYS A 59 -1.37 -13.08 -18.27
C LYS A 59 -0.69 -13.15 -16.91
N ILE A 60 -0.86 -12.15 -16.05
CA ILE A 60 -0.27 -12.13 -14.71
C ILE A 60 -0.97 -13.16 -13.81
N ILE A 61 -2.30 -13.18 -13.83
CA ILE A 61 -3.16 -14.06 -13.02
C ILE A 61 -2.71 -15.52 -13.14
N SER A 62 -2.31 -15.97 -14.33
CA SER A 62 -1.90 -17.36 -14.56
C SER A 62 -0.63 -17.79 -13.82
N HIS A 63 0.13 -16.84 -13.28
CA HIS A 63 1.37 -17.09 -12.57
C HIS A 63 1.28 -16.89 -11.04
N CYS A 64 0.12 -16.47 -10.55
CA CYS A 64 -0.06 -16.12 -9.15
C CYS A 64 -0.49 -17.30 -8.27
N ASP A 65 -0.21 -17.20 -6.98
CA ASP A 65 -0.66 -18.13 -5.94
C ASP A 65 -1.77 -17.48 -5.07
N LEU A 66 -1.80 -16.15 -5.03
CA LEU A 66 -2.84 -15.35 -4.39
C LEU A 66 -3.17 -14.14 -5.28
N ILE A 67 -4.45 -13.85 -5.47
CA ILE A 67 -4.91 -12.69 -6.24
C ILE A 67 -6.00 -11.97 -5.44
N VAL A 68 -5.82 -10.67 -5.25
CA VAL A 68 -6.74 -9.81 -4.51
C VAL A 68 -7.23 -8.70 -5.42
N GLY A 69 -8.51 -8.36 -5.35
CA GLY A 69 -9.08 -7.25 -6.11
C GLY A 69 -10.44 -6.84 -5.58
N THR A 70 -10.88 -5.61 -5.89
CA THR A 70 -12.26 -5.14 -5.72
C THR A 70 -13.19 -5.74 -6.77
N GLU A 71 -14.50 -5.60 -6.61
CA GLU A 71 -15.46 -6.06 -7.62
C GLU A 71 -15.17 -5.41 -8.98
N GLU A 72 -14.87 -4.10 -9.02
CA GLU A 72 -14.53 -3.38 -10.24
C GLU A 72 -13.22 -3.88 -10.87
N GLU A 73 -12.21 -4.15 -10.06
CA GLU A 73 -10.93 -4.70 -10.53
C GLU A 73 -11.12 -6.11 -11.13
N TRP A 74 -11.99 -6.92 -10.55
CA TRP A 74 -12.37 -8.20 -11.14
C TRP A 74 -13.15 -8.03 -12.45
N HIS A 75 -13.99 -6.98 -12.59
CA HIS A 75 -14.64 -6.67 -13.88
C HIS A 75 -13.60 -6.39 -14.97
N ILE A 76 -12.54 -5.64 -14.66
CA ILE A 76 -11.43 -5.37 -15.57
C ILE A 76 -10.69 -6.68 -15.92
N ALA A 77 -10.35 -7.49 -14.93
CA ALA A 77 -9.63 -8.74 -15.12
C ALA A 77 -10.44 -9.75 -15.96
N GLY A 78 -11.74 -9.85 -15.71
CA GLY A 78 -12.64 -10.75 -16.42
C GLY A 78 -13.21 -10.20 -17.73
N GLY A 79 -13.08 -8.89 -17.99
CA GLY A 79 -13.65 -8.22 -19.16
C GLY A 79 -15.18 -8.24 -19.19
N THR A 80 -15.85 -8.15 -18.04
CA THR A 80 -17.32 -8.14 -17.90
C THR A 80 -17.72 -7.48 -16.59
N GLN A 81 -18.88 -6.80 -16.58
CA GLN A 81 -19.42 -6.14 -15.38
C GLN A 81 -20.20 -7.09 -14.44
N ASP A 82 -20.38 -8.34 -14.80
CA ASP A 82 -20.90 -9.37 -13.91
C ASP A 82 -19.76 -9.94 -13.07
N THR A 83 -19.76 -9.62 -11.79
CA THR A 83 -18.66 -9.98 -10.87
C THR A 83 -18.44 -11.50 -10.80
N LEU A 84 -19.50 -12.32 -10.65
CA LEU A 84 -19.34 -13.77 -10.60
C LEU A 84 -18.84 -14.35 -11.93
N LYS A 85 -19.29 -13.80 -13.04
CA LYS A 85 -18.80 -14.20 -14.36
C LYS A 85 -17.34 -13.81 -14.53
N ALA A 86 -16.94 -12.60 -14.12
CA ALA A 86 -15.55 -12.14 -14.16
C ALA A 86 -14.63 -13.04 -13.32
N LEU A 87 -15.03 -13.35 -12.09
CA LEU A 87 -14.30 -14.25 -11.19
C LEU A 87 -14.16 -15.66 -11.78
N ARG A 88 -15.22 -16.19 -12.44
CA ARG A 88 -15.16 -17.51 -13.12
C ARG A 88 -14.17 -17.52 -14.28
N ILE A 89 -14.21 -16.48 -15.13
CA ILE A 89 -13.25 -16.34 -16.24
C ILE A 89 -11.82 -16.34 -15.70
N CYS A 90 -11.55 -15.57 -14.63
CA CYS A 90 -10.23 -15.55 -14.01
C CYS A 90 -9.87 -16.89 -13.36
N ARG A 91 -10.83 -17.59 -12.74
CA ARG A 91 -10.61 -18.92 -12.16
C ARG A 91 -10.17 -19.98 -13.20
N GLU A 92 -10.64 -19.87 -14.43
CA GLU A 92 -10.23 -20.77 -15.51
C GLU A 92 -8.74 -20.61 -15.88
N LEU A 93 -8.14 -19.47 -15.55
CA LEU A 93 -6.75 -19.14 -15.87
C LEU A 93 -5.76 -19.52 -14.76
N THR A 94 -6.22 -19.81 -13.54
CA THR A 94 -5.34 -20.00 -12.38
C THR A 94 -5.92 -20.94 -11.33
N GLN A 95 -5.04 -21.52 -10.52
CA GLN A 95 -5.39 -22.25 -9.29
C GLN A 95 -5.14 -21.41 -8.03
N ALA A 96 -4.76 -20.15 -8.16
CA ALA A 96 -4.49 -19.24 -7.04
C ALA A 96 -5.69 -19.08 -6.10
N ILE A 97 -5.44 -18.68 -4.86
CA ILE A 97 -6.50 -18.18 -3.99
C ILE A 97 -7.00 -16.86 -4.58
N ILE A 98 -8.29 -16.76 -4.84
CA ILE A 98 -8.95 -15.56 -5.36
C ILE A 98 -9.66 -14.86 -4.20
N VAL A 99 -9.40 -13.57 -4.00
CA VAL A 99 -10.03 -12.75 -2.96
C VAL A 99 -10.74 -11.56 -3.61
N CYS A 100 -12.04 -11.49 -3.42
CA CYS A 100 -12.87 -10.38 -3.88
C CYS A 100 -13.19 -9.44 -2.71
N LYS A 101 -12.65 -8.22 -2.74
CA LYS A 101 -12.97 -7.12 -1.81
C LYS A 101 -14.33 -6.55 -2.19
N ARG A 102 -15.25 -6.43 -1.24
CA ARG A 102 -16.64 -6.02 -1.46
C ARG A 102 -17.05 -4.82 -0.60
N GLY A 103 -16.10 -3.97 -0.28
CA GLY A 103 -16.30 -2.77 0.52
C GLY A 103 -17.02 -3.04 1.85
N ALA A 104 -18.15 -2.41 2.10
CA ALA A 104 -18.92 -2.56 3.32
C ALA A 104 -19.50 -3.97 3.54
N MET A 105 -19.50 -4.84 2.53
CA MET A 105 -19.91 -6.25 2.65
C MET A 105 -18.76 -7.16 3.09
N GLY A 106 -17.54 -6.63 3.22
CA GLY A 106 -16.35 -7.38 3.57
C GLY A 106 -15.64 -7.99 2.36
N CYS A 107 -15.33 -9.26 2.41
CA CYS A 107 -14.70 -9.96 1.29
C CYS A 107 -15.18 -11.40 1.17
N THR A 108 -14.94 -11.99 0.00
CA THR A 108 -15.16 -13.43 -0.24
C THR A 108 -13.87 -14.03 -0.80
N VAL A 109 -13.42 -15.12 -0.21
CA VAL A 109 -12.21 -15.86 -0.58
C VAL A 109 -12.62 -17.16 -1.28
N PHE A 110 -12.12 -17.39 -2.48
CA PHE A 110 -12.38 -18.57 -3.28
C PHE A 110 -11.10 -19.40 -3.43
N PRO A 111 -10.91 -20.46 -2.65
CA PRO A 111 -9.77 -21.36 -2.82
C PRO A 111 -9.95 -22.33 -4.01
N ASN A 112 -11.20 -22.60 -4.41
CA ASN A 112 -11.56 -23.61 -5.40
C ASN A 112 -12.47 -23.04 -6.50
N ALA A 113 -13.21 -23.92 -7.19
CA ALA A 113 -14.16 -23.54 -8.24
C ALA A 113 -15.21 -22.54 -7.76
N ILE A 114 -15.57 -21.58 -8.62
CA ILE A 114 -16.50 -20.49 -8.33
C ILE A 114 -17.84 -20.77 -9.00
N ILE A 115 -18.78 -21.34 -8.24
CA ILE A 115 -20.13 -21.67 -8.73
C ILE A 115 -21.10 -20.53 -8.38
N SER A 116 -21.05 -20.08 -7.14
CA SER A 116 -21.84 -18.96 -6.57
C SER A 116 -21.03 -18.24 -5.50
N TRP A 117 -21.58 -17.20 -4.90
CA TRP A 117 -20.95 -16.55 -3.74
C TRP A 117 -20.78 -17.52 -2.56
N ASP A 118 -21.68 -18.48 -2.40
CA ASP A 118 -21.65 -19.47 -1.31
C ASP A 118 -20.58 -20.55 -1.50
N SER A 119 -19.97 -20.64 -2.69
CA SER A 119 -18.80 -21.52 -2.92
C SER A 119 -17.52 -20.95 -2.33
N GLY A 120 -17.52 -19.70 -1.89
CA GLY A 120 -16.41 -19.03 -1.23
C GLY A 120 -16.61 -18.85 0.27
N ILE A 121 -15.55 -18.48 0.95
CA ILE A 121 -15.54 -18.12 2.37
C ILE A 121 -15.82 -16.62 2.47
N SER A 122 -17.05 -16.25 2.85
CA SER A 122 -17.46 -14.84 2.98
C SER A 122 -17.28 -14.37 4.42
N VAL A 123 -16.52 -13.26 4.58
CA VAL A 123 -16.29 -12.62 5.88
C VAL A 123 -16.82 -11.20 5.82
N LYS A 124 -17.80 -10.91 6.66
CA LYS A 124 -18.42 -9.59 6.80
C LYS A 124 -17.54 -8.65 7.63
N VAL A 125 -17.73 -7.35 7.44
CA VAL A 125 -17.14 -6.30 8.28
C VAL A 125 -18.21 -5.62 9.12
N ASN A 126 -17.79 -5.07 10.25
CA ASN A 126 -18.64 -4.15 10.99
C ASN A 126 -18.75 -2.82 10.24
N LYS A 127 -19.95 -2.24 10.25
CA LYS A 127 -20.13 -0.89 9.69
C LYS A 127 -19.40 0.12 10.57
N ILE A 128 -18.53 0.87 9.95
CA ILE A 128 -17.74 1.92 10.58
C ILE A 128 -17.77 3.19 9.73
N GLU A 129 -17.38 4.32 10.31
CA GLU A 129 -17.14 5.54 9.57
C GLU A 129 -15.90 5.40 8.67
N ILE A 130 -16.07 5.77 7.41
CA ILE A 130 -14.95 5.88 6.47
C ILE A 130 -14.47 7.32 6.50
N PHE A 131 -13.30 7.54 7.09
CA PHE A 131 -12.70 8.86 7.21
C PHE A 131 -11.72 9.15 6.06
N ASN A 132 -10.96 8.14 5.64
CA ASN A 132 -10.01 8.24 4.54
C ASN A 132 -9.90 6.88 3.83
N VAL A 133 -9.97 6.86 2.51
CA VAL A 133 -9.89 5.61 1.73
C VAL A 133 -8.49 5.24 1.29
N LEU A 134 -7.54 6.19 1.43
CA LEU A 134 -6.15 5.99 0.97
C LEU A 134 -5.47 4.87 1.76
N GLY A 135 -4.90 3.91 1.05
CA GLY A 135 -4.19 2.78 1.65
C GLY A 135 -5.08 1.67 2.23
N ALA A 136 -6.41 1.78 2.09
CA ALA A 136 -7.33 0.73 2.57
C ALA A 136 -7.06 -0.64 1.91
N GLY A 137 -6.78 -0.64 0.61
CA GLY A 137 -6.42 -1.83 -0.16
C GLY A 137 -5.11 -2.45 0.31
N ASP A 138 -4.09 -1.63 0.50
CA ASP A 138 -2.77 -2.06 0.98
C ASP A 138 -2.87 -2.63 2.40
N GLY A 139 -3.62 -1.95 3.29
CA GLY A 139 -3.90 -2.46 4.64
C GLY A 139 -4.63 -3.80 4.61
N PHE A 140 -5.63 -3.95 3.74
CA PHE A 140 -6.33 -5.21 3.54
C PHE A 140 -5.36 -6.31 3.08
N MET A 141 -4.55 -6.04 2.05
CA MET A 141 -3.57 -7.00 1.53
C MET A 141 -2.55 -7.39 2.59
N ALA A 142 -2.02 -6.42 3.35
CA ALA A 142 -1.09 -6.69 4.45
C ALA A 142 -1.70 -7.61 5.53
N GLY A 143 -2.96 -7.37 5.92
CA GLY A 143 -3.68 -8.22 6.86
C GLY A 143 -3.89 -9.65 6.33
N PHE A 144 -4.25 -9.79 5.05
CA PHE A 144 -4.38 -11.10 4.41
C PHE A 144 -3.06 -11.87 4.39
N LEU A 145 -1.99 -11.21 3.92
CA LEU A 145 -0.64 -11.78 3.87
C LEU A 145 -0.12 -12.17 5.25
N TYR A 146 -0.40 -11.35 6.28
CA TYR A 146 -0.02 -11.69 7.65
C TYR A 146 -0.60 -13.03 8.09
N GLY A 147 -1.87 -13.30 7.79
CA GLY A 147 -2.47 -14.60 8.08
C GLY A 147 -1.94 -15.71 7.19
N TRP A 148 -1.88 -15.48 5.89
CA TRP A 148 -1.51 -16.49 4.90
C TRP A 148 -0.07 -16.98 5.06
N LEU A 149 0.88 -16.08 5.29
CA LEU A 149 2.29 -16.40 5.53
C LEU A 149 2.56 -17.04 6.90
N ASN A 150 1.58 -17.04 7.81
CA ASN A 150 1.63 -17.72 9.09
C ASN A 150 0.70 -18.95 9.13
N ASP A 151 0.37 -19.52 7.98
CA ASP A 151 -0.43 -20.75 7.82
C ASP A 151 -1.79 -20.72 8.53
N GLN A 152 -2.39 -19.53 8.65
CA GLN A 152 -3.71 -19.39 9.23
C GLN A 152 -4.81 -19.84 8.25
N SER A 153 -5.98 -20.19 8.76
CA SER A 153 -7.13 -20.50 7.91
C SER A 153 -7.51 -19.30 7.05
N LEU A 154 -8.01 -19.55 5.82
CA LEU A 154 -8.41 -18.49 4.90
C LEU A 154 -9.51 -17.58 5.48
N GLU A 155 -10.38 -18.12 6.34
CA GLU A 155 -11.35 -17.33 7.07
C GLU A 155 -10.66 -16.31 8.00
N LEU A 156 -9.63 -16.75 8.72
CA LEU A 156 -8.87 -15.87 9.63
C LEU A 156 -8.03 -14.86 8.84
N CYS A 157 -7.43 -15.24 7.72
CA CYS A 157 -6.76 -14.33 6.79
C CYS A 157 -7.70 -13.20 6.35
N ALA A 158 -8.93 -13.56 5.96
CA ALA A 158 -9.97 -12.60 5.56
C ALA A 158 -10.41 -11.69 6.72
N LYS A 159 -10.49 -12.22 7.97
CA LYS A 159 -10.76 -11.40 9.17
C LYS A 159 -9.64 -10.39 9.42
N TYR A 160 -8.37 -10.81 9.35
CA TYR A 160 -7.23 -9.91 9.46
C TYR A 160 -7.26 -8.82 8.39
N ALA A 161 -7.50 -9.20 7.14
CA ALA A 161 -7.58 -8.28 6.01
C ALA A 161 -8.67 -7.22 6.21
N ASN A 162 -9.89 -7.65 6.53
CA ASN A 162 -11.02 -6.76 6.77
C ASN A 162 -10.75 -5.81 7.95
N ALA A 163 -10.16 -6.32 9.04
CA ALA A 163 -9.84 -5.51 10.22
C ALA A 163 -8.73 -4.47 9.93
N CYS A 164 -7.67 -4.85 9.20
CA CYS A 164 -6.62 -3.91 8.78
C CYS A 164 -7.19 -2.82 7.87
N GLY A 165 -8.04 -3.17 6.89
CA GLY A 165 -8.71 -2.20 6.03
C GLY A 165 -9.62 -1.26 6.83
N ALA A 166 -10.40 -1.78 7.79
CA ALA A 166 -11.27 -1.00 8.64
C ALA A 166 -10.50 0.01 9.52
N LEU A 167 -9.41 -0.41 10.14
CA LEU A 167 -8.54 0.47 10.93
C LEU A 167 -7.85 1.51 10.06
N ALA A 168 -7.39 1.14 8.86
CA ALA A 168 -6.78 2.07 7.92
C ALA A 168 -7.74 3.19 7.49
N VAL A 169 -9.00 2.86 7.11
CA VAL A 169 -9.96 3.88 6.67
C VAL A 169 -10.46 4.78 7.80
N SER A 170 -10.23 4.43 9.05
CA SER A 170 -10.67 5.20 10.21
C SER A 170 -9.74 6.35 10.59
N ARG A 171 -8.57 6.49 9.95
CA ARG A 171 -7.50 7.44 10.33
C ARG A 171 -6.99 8.24 9.16
N HIS A 172 -6.24 9.28 9.45
CA HIS A 172 -5.47 10.04 8.48
C HIS A 172 -4.24 9.29 7.98
N GLY A 173 -3.90 9.55 6.74
CA GLY A 173 -2.71 8.99 6.10
C GLY A 173 -2.93 7.60 5.53
N CYS A 174 -1.85 7.00 5.05
CA CYS A 174 -1.78 5.66 4.50
C CYS A 174 -1.00 4.77 5.46
N ALA A 175 0.31 4.69 5.32
CA ALA A 175 1.16 3.88 6.18
C ALA A 175 1.04 4.18 7.69
N PRO A 176 0.93 5.45 8.14
CA PRO A 176 0.73 5.73 9.57
C PRO A 176 -0.60 5.24 10.13
N ALA A 177 -1.60 4.95 9.30
CA ALA A 177 -2.92 4.48 9.72
C ALA A 177 -2.98 2.97 9.94
N TYR A 178 -1.99 2.21 9.48
CA TYR A 178 -2.01 0.75 9.59
C TYR A 178 -1.84 0.30 11.04
N PRO A 179 -2.62 -0.73 11.46
CA PRO A 179 -2.53 -1.23 12.81
C PRO A 179 -1.24 -1.99 13.08
N SER A 180 -0.76 -1.92 14.30
CA SER A 180 0.19 -2.90 14.78
C SER A 180 -0.48 -4.27 15.00
N LYS A 181 0.33 -5.33 15.13
CA LYS A 181 -0.16 -6.66 15.47
C LYS A 181 -0.99 -6.66 16.78
N ILE A 182 -0.58 -5.90 17.77
CA ILE A 182 -1.26 -5.81 19.08
C ILE A 182 -2.63 -5.17 18.90
N GLU A 183 -2.71 -4.06 18.19
CA GLU A 183 -3.95 -3.36 17.89
C GLU A 183 -4.91 -4.23 17.06
N LEU A 184 -4.41 -4.89 16.00
CA LEU A 184 -5.19 -5.79 15.16
C LEU A 184 -5.85 -6.91 15.98
N HIS A 185 -5.07 -7.59 16.81
CA HIS A 185 -5.60 -8.68 17.66
C HIS A 185 -6.58 -8.17 18.72
N HIS A 186 -6.33 -6.98 19.28
CA HIS A 186 -7.27 -6.35 20.20
C HIS A 186 -8.61 -6.06 19.52
N TYR A 187 -8.57 -5.40 18.34
CA TYR A 187 -9.78 -5.06 17.59
C TYR A 187 -10.57 -6.29 17.16
N LEU A 188 -9.91 -7.35 16.71
CA LEU A 188 -10.58 -8.60 16.35
C LEU A 188 -11.23 -9.31 17.53
N LYS A 189 -10.65 -9.22 18.72
CA LYS A 189 -11.15 -9.86 19.92
C LYS A 189 -12.30 -9.07 20.57
N ASN A 190 -12.18 -7.75 20.65
CA ASN A 190 -13.06 -6.91 21.44
C ASN A 190 -14.01 -6.05 20.58
N GLY A 191 -13.65 -5.80 19.30
CA GLY A 191 -14.35 -4.84 18.45
C GLY A 191 -14.19 -3.41 18.94
N SER A 192 -15.13 -2.56 18.58
CA SER A 192 -15.32 -1.21 19.13
C SER A 192 -16.81 -0.90 19.27
N GLN A 193 -17.17 -0.13 20.31
CA GLN A 193 -18.52 0.42 20.49
C GLN A 193 -18.75 1.68 19.66
N HIS A 194 -17.70 2.25 19.06
CA HIS A 194 -17.75 3.47 18.29
C HIS A 194 -17.91 3.18 16.81
N PHE A 195 -18.87 3.85 16.16
CA PHE A 195 -18.99 3.85 14.69
C PHE A 195 -17.77 4.51 14.05
N SER A 196 -17.27 5.58 14.66
CA SER A 196 -16.02 6.24 14.31
C SER A 196 -14.89 5.67 15.15
N LEU A 197 -14.08 4.73 14.62
CA LEU A 197 -13.05 4.02 15.38
C LEU A 197 -12.00 4.96 15.99
N ARG A 198 -11.74 6.13 15.39
CA ARG A 198 -10.82 7.15 15.93
C ARG A 198 -11.34 7.79 17.23
N GLN A 199 -12.60 7.58 17.62
CA GLN A 199 -13.16 8.00 18.90
C GLN A 199 -12.98 6.95 20.00
N ASP A 200 -12.53 5.76 19.65
CA ASP A 200 -12.17 4.73 20.61
C ASP A 200 -10.80 5.03 21.20
N THR A 201 -10.79 5.65 22.37
CA THR A 201 -9.57 6.11 23.04
C THR A 201 -8.59 4.98 23.33
N TYR A 202 -9.10 3.76 23.55
CA TYR A 202 -8.23 2.61 23.80
C TYR A 202 -7.55 2.12 22.51
N LEU A 203 -8.27 2.05 21.39
CA LEU A 203 -7.69 1.74 20.09
C LEU A 203 -6.65 2.80 19.68
N GLU A 204 -6.93 4.08 19.91
CA GLU A 204 -5.98 5.16 19.65
C GLU A 204 -4.73 5.05 20.54
N GLN A 205 -4.91 4.75 21.81
CA GLN A 205 -3.77 4.51 22.71
C GLN A 205 -2.92 3.34 22.24
N LEU A 206 -3.53 2.20 21.86
CA LEU A 206 -2.82 1.05 21.32
C LEU A 206 -2.06 1.41 20.05
N HIS A 207 -2.71 2.14 19.14
CA HIS A 207 -2.10 2.58 17.89
C HIS A 207 -0.83 3.39 18.14
N TRP A 208 -0.94 4.45 18.92
CA TRP A 208 0.17 5.34 19.19
C TRP A 208 1.29 4.70 20.01
N SER A 209 0.97 3.83 20.94
CA SER A 209 1.96 3.17 21.79
C SER A 209 2.69 2.01 21.12
N THR A 210 2.09 1.38 20.09
CA THR A 210 2.63 0.16 19.48
C THR A 210 3.22 0.35 18.07
N ASN A 211 2.86 1.43 17.37
CA ASN A 211 3.38 1.74 16.03
C ASN A 211 4.60 2.67 16.05
N ARG A 212 4.80 3.41 17.12
CA ARG A 212 5.94 4.32 17.25
C ARG A 212 7.00 3.70 18.16
N ARG A 213 8.19 3.51 17.62
CA ARG A 213 9.36 3.08 18.41
C ARG A 213 10.05 4.23 19.12
N LYS A 214 9.96 5.46 18.58
CA LYS A 214 10.46 6.69 19.17
C LYS A 214 9.35 7.74 19.11
N SER A 215 9.19 8.50 20.21
CA SER A 215 8.41 9.73 20.26
C SER A 215 9.39 10.90 20.48
N PHE A 216 9.14 12.00 19.82
CA PHE A 216 9.91 13.22 19.99
C PHE A 216 8.97 14.28 20.58
N ASP A 217 9.27 14.78 21.76
CA ASP A 217 8.50 15.88 22.37
C ASP A 217 8.65 17.15 21.54
N ASN A 218 9.86 17.40 21.06
CA ASN A 218 10.18 18.44 20.09
C ASN A 218 11.05 17.84 19.00
N LEU A 219 10.72 18.09 17.74
CA LEU A 219 11.52 17.69 16.58
C LEU A 219 11.73 18.90 15.67
N PHE A 220 12.96 19.34 15.56
CA PHE A 220 13.37 20.42 14.66
C PHE A 220 13.84 19.82 13.33
N THR A 221 13.04 19.98 12.29
CA THR A 221 13.31 19.35 10.98
C THR A 221 13.65 20.39 9.93
N LEU A 222 14.83 20.24 9.32
CA LEU A 222 15.21 20.99 8.12
C LEU A 222 14.62 20.32 6.88
N ALA A 223 13.72 21.01 6.17
CA ALA A 223 13.10 20.52 4.96
C ALA A 223 13.85 21.01 3.72
N ILE A 224 14.56 20.13 3.06
CA ILE A 224 15.29 20.38 1.78
C ILE A 224 15.03 19.30 0.75
N ASP A 225 13.89 18.63 0.83
CA ASP A 225 13.40 17.61 -0.10
C ASP A 225 12.91 18.17 -1.44
N HIS A 226 12.84 19.49 -1.58
CA HIS A 226 12.42 20.18 -2.80
C HIS A 226 13.30 19.80 -4.00
N ARG A 227 12.68 19.36 -5.09
CA ARG A 227 13.35 18.96 -6.33
C ARG A 227 13.27 20.04 -7.38
N VAL A 228 12.05 20.39 -7.78
CA VAL A 228 11.81 21.38 -8.86
C VAL A 228 12.37 22.75 -8.53
N GLN A 229 12.26 23.17 -7.28
CA GLN A 229 12.74 24.48 -6.83
C GLN A 229 14.27 24.56 -6.88
N PHE A 230 14.97 23.53 -6.39
CA PHE A 230 16.43 23.49 -6.45
C PHE A 230 16.94 23.35 -7.89
N LYS A 231 16.26 22.58 -8.74
CA LYS A 231 16.59 22.50 -10.16
C LYS A 231 16.50 23.86 -10.83
N LYS A 232 15.38 24.58 -10.62
CA LYS A 232 15.18 25.93 -11.17
C LYS A 232 16.25 26.90 -10.67
N LEU A 233 16.55 26.88 -9.36
CA LEU A 233 17.57 27.73 -8.74
C LEU A 233 18.96 27.43 -9.32
N ALA A 234 19.30 26.18 -9.56
CA ALA A 234 20.56 25.79 -10.18
C ALA A 234 20.64 26.30 -11.63
N GLU A 235 19.60 26.13 -12.43
CA GLU A 235 19.51 26.63 -13.79
C GLU A 235 19.66 28.17 -13.87
N GLU A 236 18.99 28.92 -12.98
CA GLU A 236 19.07 30.39 -12.87
C GLU A 236 20.48 30.88 -12.50
N ASN A 237 21.30 30.07 -11.84
CA ASN A 237 22.63 30.38 -11.36
C ASN A 237 23.75 29.64 -12.14
N GLU A 238 23.43 29.06 -13.29
CA GLU A 238 24.37 28.29 -14.14
C GLU A 238 25.09 27.14 -13.40
N LYS A 239 24.36 26.50 -12.48
CA LYS A 239 24.82 25.36 -11.66
C LYS A 239 24.34 24.03 -12.25
N GLN A 240 25.03 22.95 -11.87
CA GLN A 240 24.74 21.61 -12.35
C GLN A 240 23.97 20.81 -11.28
N LYS A 241 23.46 19.62 -11.67
CA LYS A 241 22.76 18.70 -10.77
C LYS A 241 23.63 18.30 -9.55
N GLU A 242 24.91 18.13 -9.77
CA GLU A 242 25.90 17.76 -8.76
C GLU A 242 26.06 18.84 -7.70
N ASP A 243 25.91 20.11 -8.06
CA ASP A 243 25.95 21.24 -7.09
C ASP A 243 24.78 21.18 -6.11
N ILE A 244 23.60 20.68 -6.55
CA ILE A 244 22.43 20.47 -5.67
C ILE A 244 22.74 19.38 -4.65
N ALA A 245 23.33 18.27 -5.08
CA ALA A 245 23.71 17.18 -4.20
C ALA A 245 24.75 17.63 -3.14
N VAL A 246 25.74 18.40 -3.56
CA VAL A 246 26.74 18.98 -2.64
C VAL A 246 26.06 19.90 -1.61
N PHE A 247 25.16 20.79 -2.04
CA PHE A 247 24.41 21.66 -1.14
C PHE A 247 23.61 20.86 -0.11
N LYS A 248 22.91 19.81 -0.52
CA LYS A 248 22.12 18.95 0.38
C LYS A 248 23.00 18.16 1.35
N SER A 249 24.20 17.76 0.93
CA SER A 249 25.19 17.15 1.82
C SER A 249 25.69 18.11 2.89
N MET A 250 25.99 19.37 2.51
CA MET A 250 26.37 20.42 3.48
C MET A 250 25.23 20.70 4.49
N ALA A 251 23.98 20.67 4.02
CA ALA A 251 22.83 20.87 4.91
C ALA A 251 22.67 19.70 5.89
N LEU A 252 22.95 18.45 5.48
CA LEU A 252 23.00 17.32 6.39
C LEU A 252 24.10 17.49 7.43
N GLU A 253 25.31 17.88 7.03
CA GLU A 253 26.42 18.12 7.97
C GLU A 253 26.04 19.17 9.00
N ALA A 254 25.41 20.27 8.58
CA ALA A 254 24.92 21.32 9.49
C ALA A 254 23.86 20.79 10.47
N CYS A 255 22.93 19.95 10.03
CA CYS A 255 21.97 19.29 10.92
C CYS A 255 22.64 18.39 11.95
N LEU A 256 23.63 17.60 11.55
CA LEU A 256 24.36 16.71 12.45
C LEU A 256 25.21 17.51 13.47
N GLU A 257 25.73 18.68 13.08
CA GLU A 257 26.45 19.58 13.98
C GLU A 257 25.49 20.24 14.98
N ALA A 258 24.33 20.71 14.52
CA ALA A 258 23.29 21.26 15.38
C ALA A 258 22.82 20.25 16.43
N GLN A 259 22.60 18.98 16.04
CA GLN A 259 22.24 17.91 16.97
C GLN A 259 23.26 17.73 18.10
N LYS A 260 24.57 17.84 17.78
CA LYS A 260 25.63 17.68 18.77
C LYS A 260 25.72 18.86 19.75
N THR A 261 25.46 20.07 19.26
CA THR A 261 25.61 21.30 20.04
C THR A 261 24.42 21.61 20.91
N GLU A 262 23.19 21.44 20.37
CA GLU A 262 21.96 21.88 21.05
C GLU A 262 21.31 20.76 21.88
N GLN A 263 21.75 19.50 21.73
CA GLN A 263 21.14 18.30 22.35
C GLN A 263 19.63 18.17 22.07
N GLU A 264 19.17 18.75 20.99
CA GLU A 264 17.78 18.72 20.53
C GLU A 264 17.55 17.55 19.56
N ASN A 265 16.30 17.11 19.43
CA ASN A 265 15.91 16.15 18.41
C ASN A 265 15.87 16.86 17.07
N VAL A 266 16.84 16.55 16.22
CA VAL A 266 16.96 17.14 14.89
C VAL A 266 16.52 16.12 13.82
N GLY A 267 15.88 16.61 12.77
CA GLY A 267 15.49 15.83 11.61
C GLY A 267 15.85 16.54 10.31
N ILE A 268 15.84 15.77 9.23
CA ILE A 268 16.03 16.29 7.88
C ILE A 268 15.07 15.61 6.92
N LEU A 269 14.43 16.41 6.04
CA LEU A 269 13.67 15.91 4.88
C LEU A 269 14.56 16.02 3.65
N LEU A 270 14.80 14.88 3.01
CA LEU A 270 15.63 14.75 1.82
C LEU A 270 14.85 14.04 0.71
N ASP A 271 15.35 14.11 -0.52
CA ASP A 271 14.81 13.40 -1.67
C ASP A 271 15.86 12.45 -2.28
N GLU A 272 15.39 11.41 -2.94
CA GLU A 272 16.25 10.42 -3.57
C GLU A 272 16.88 10.89 -4.91
N GLU A 273 16.34 11.93 -5.55
CA GLU A 273 16.82 12.37 -6.87
C GLU A 273 18.16 13.12 -6.80
N TYR A 274 18.32 13.98 -5.77
CA TYR A 274 19.50 14.83 -5.60
C TYR A 274 20.25 14.59 -4.28
N ALA A 275 19.74 13.76 -3.40
CA ALA A 275 20.29 13.57 -2.08
C ALA A 275 20.45 12.09 -1.67
N GLU A 276 20.47 11.15 -2.61
CA GLU A 276 20.60 9.71 -2.33
C GLU A 276 21.80 9.40 -1.43
N SER A 277 22.98 9.98 -1.73
CA SER A 277 24.19 9.82 -0.91
C SER A 277 24.02 10.40 0.50
N SER A 278 23.31 11.52 0.62
CA SER A 278 23.02 12.15 1.91
C SER A 278 22.02 11.33 2.73
N LEU A 279 21.02 10.69 2.10
CA LEU A 279 20.11 9.76 2.76
C LEU A 279 20.86 8.56 3.35
N HIS A 280 21.78 7.97 2.58
CA HIS A 280 22.63 6.89 3.08
C HIS A 280 23.51 7.35 4.25
N ALA A 281 24.17 8.50 4.13
CA ALA A 281 25.01 9.05 5.20
C ALA A 281 24.19 9.38 6.46
N ALA A 282 22.97 9.92 6.31
CA ALA A 282 22.09 10.22 7.42
C ALA A 282 21.66 8.97 8.21
N SER A 283 21.54 7.82 7.54
CA SER A 283 21.12 6.56 8.16
C SER A 283 22.11 6.02 9.18
N ASP A 284 23.38 6.45 9.15
CA ASP A 284 24.42 6.07 10.10
C ASP A 284 24.35 6.88 11.40
N HIS A 285 23.45 7.85 11.50
CA HIS A 285 23.30 8.76 12.62
C HIS A 285 21.94 8.63 13.30
N ASP A 286 21.87 9.01 14.58
CA ASP A 286 20.61 9.05 15.36
C ASP A 286 19.84 10.36 15.10
N ILE A 287 19.45 10.57 13.85
CA ILE A 287 18.70 11.72 13.34
C ILE A 287 17.38 11.23 12.73
N TRP A 288 16.32 12.03 12.82
CA TRP A 288 15.08 11.73 12.13
C TRP A 288 15.21 12.03 10.64
N ILE A 289 14.81 11.08 9.78
CA ILE A 289 14.87 11.19 8.32
C ILE A 289 13.45 11.02 7.77
N GLY A 290 13.00 11.92 6.92
CA GLY A 290 11.71 11.88 6.24
C GLY A 290 11.84 12.18 4.75
#